data_ef21e20fae1f1a3f6ec0d442874babab
#
_entry.id   ef21e20fae1f1a3f6ec0d442874babab
#
_cell.length_a   1.000
_cell.length_b   1.000
_cell.length_c   1.000
_cell.angle_alpha   90.00
_cell.angle_beta   90.00
_cell.angle_gamma   90.00
#
_symmetry.space_group_name_H-M   'P 1'
#
loop_
_entity.id
_entity.type
_entity.pdbx_description
1 polymer ?
#
loop_
_entity_poly.entity_id
_entity_poly.type
_entity_poly.pdbx_seq_one_letter_code
_entity_poly.pdbx_strand_id
1 'polypeptide(L)'
;MLDPRRVFRKIVSWSLEAKFRASDFFVLAVYGAVVGFGIWHHEPWSDEALPWMIARDTDLRGFFDLIFHNWDRHPGLFHTLLLPFVKLGLPYFTQAVLNGFFALAAAFLFMAKAPFPRIFRYLFLFSYYMLYEYSVITRPYMLAILLLFVIAAFYSKRSERPLMYAVLITLLLHSDYIVFGLAAGLIGAFIFEHRSEIGKNRRLWGPLAIMVLNAAWVFWMGRSLPPSHHEYGQKLIFNIQNITQAIANAFSPFADQVIYSSFILPAALWGGVLILFLVFVSMRKNLPSVLILGSSLSYLIFVFTFLHKGDYRHHGFIFLSVIFTLWITAEPPAAERAGRTLPGWFNARAVAISILSLFLVLGLQNDFFVYQQEYFLPFSGAKDMAHAIRQLEKEHNIFEKGYVVVASHKKSVALMPYLPGVKFWNPCEGDYAPYYVNTKTLAACAELSLYDVILRTRRHFGDLSKVLFLFERPLPIEKDENYEYQKVYAAGAGVFGYMYETFYLYHPQAKSLGYPRRVL
;
A
#
# COMPACT_ATOMS: atom_id res chain seq x y z
N MET A 1 51.47 3.96 -7.23
CA MET A 1 50.25 4.80 -7.31
C MET A 1 49.30 4.17 -8.34
N LEU A 2 48.04 3.97 -8.00
CA LEU A 2 47.03 3.46 -8.96
C LEU A 2 46.69 4.60 -9.93
N ASP A 3 46.79 4.33 -11.24
CA ASP A 3 46.40 5.30 -12.28
C ASP A 3 44.90 5.67 -12.09
N PRO A 4 44.58 6.95 -11.80
CA PRO A 4 43.19 7.40 -11.55
C PRO A 4 42.25 7.08 -12.73
N ARG A 5 42.72 7.11 -13.96
CA ARG A 5 41.95 6.78 -15.17
C ARG A 5 41.59 5.28 -15.21
N ARG A 6 42.51 4.42 -14.76
CA ARG A 6 42.28 2.98 -14.69
C ARG A 6 41.30 2.61 -13.58
N VAL A 7 41.39 3.30 -12.43
CA VAL A 7 40.43 3.15 -11.33
C VAL A 7 39.04 3.62 -11.77
N PHE A 8 38.94 4.81 -12.36
CA PHE A 8 37.68 5.34 -12.87
C PHE A 8 37.01 4.41 -13.88
N ARG A 9 37.76 3.89 -14.89
CA ARG A 9 37.23 2.91 -15.85
C ARG A 9 36.72 1.63 -15.19
N LYS A 10 37.42 1.13 -14.18
CA LYS A 10 36.97 -0.05 -13.42
C LYS A 10 35.68 0.23 -12.65
N ILE A 11 35.54 1.37 -12.01
CA ILE A 11 34.32 1.77 -11.30
C ILE A 11 33.16 1.89 -12.28
N VAL A 12 33.34 2.58 -13.41
CA VAL A 12 32.31 2.73 -14.44
C VAL A 12 31.87 1.36 -14.99
N SER A 13 32.85 0.49 -15.36
CA SER A 13 32.51 -0.83 -15.87
C SER A 13 31.77 -1.70 -14.84
N TRP A 14 32.16 -1.60 -13.57
CA TRP A 14 31.50 -2.30 -12.47
C TRP A 14 30.07 -1.79 -12.22
N SER A 15 29.85 -0.47 -12.26
CA SER A 15 28.54 0.13 -12.05
C SER A 15 27.53 -0.15 -13.18
N LEU A 16 28.02 -0.37 -14.39
CA LEU A 16 27.19 -0.68 -15.56
C LEU A 16 26.91 -2.18 -15.73
N GLU A 17 27.58 -3.04 -14.98
CA GLU A 17 27.42 -4.49 -15.10
C GLU A 17 26.10 -4.96 -14.48
N ALA A 18 25.38 -5.86 -15.17
CA ALA A 18 24.15 -6.45 -14.69
C ALA A 18 24.35 -7.75 -13.89
N LYS A 19 25.55 -8.34 -13.88
CA LYS A 19 25.82 -9.63 -13.22
C LYS A 19 25.80 -9.47 -11.69
N PHE A 20 25.12 -10.39 -11.00
CA PHE A 20 25.10 -10.46 -9.53
C PHE A 20 26.46 -10.89 -8.97
N ARG A 21 26.92 -10.24 -7.92
CA ARG A 21 28.22 -10.50 -7.27
C ARG A 21 28.09 -10.60 -5.76
N ALA A 22 29.13 -11.10 -5.08
CA ALA A 22 29.19 -11.18 -3.63
C ALA A 22 28.97 -9.81 -2.93
N SER A 23 29.45 -8.69 -3.54
CA SER A 23 29.21 -7.34 -3.02
C SER A 23 27.74 -6.96 -2.96
N ASP A 24 26.90 -7.57 -3.78
CA ASP A 24 25.47 -7.28 -3.83
C ASP A 24 24.75 -7.83 -2.58
N PHE A 25 25.29 -8.86 -1.92
CA PHE A 25 24.79 -9.32 -0.63
C PHE A 25 24.99 -8.29 0.48
N PHE A 26 26.08 -7.53 0.44
CA PHE A 26 26.27 -6.43 1.40
C PHE A 26 25.19 -5.35 1.22
N VAL A 27 24.88 -4.99 -0.03
CA VAL A 27 23.81 -4.02 -0.31
C VAL A 27 22.45 -4.54 0.15
N LEU A 28 22.16 -5.83 -0.07
CA LEU A 28 20.94 -6.47 0.42
C LEU A 28 20.87 -6.50 1.96
N ALA A 29 22.00 -6.73 2.63
CA ALA A 29 22.06 -6.70 4.08
C ALA A 29 21.80 -5.28 4.63
N VAL A 30 22.38 -4.25 3.99
CA VAL A 30 22.12 -2.85 4.34
C VAL A 30 20.65 -2.50 4.09
N TYR A 31 20.10 -2.87 2.93
CA TYR A 31 18.68 -2.69 2.65
C TYR A 31 17.80 -3.35 3.70
N GLY A 32 18.08 -4.61 4.04
CA GLY A 32 17.34 -5.34 5.07
C GLY A 32 17.44 -4.71 6.46
N ALA A 33 18.60 -4.18 6.82
CA ALA A 33 18.79 -3.47 8.08
C ALA A 33 17.99 -2.18 8.14
N VAL A 34 17.97 -1.40 7.04
CA VAL A 34 17.19 -0.15 6.96
C VAL A 34 15.69 -0.43 6.96
N VAL A 35 15.22 -1.41 6.20
CA VAL A 35 13.81 -1.84 6.22
C VAL A 35 13.43 -2.35 7.61
N GLY A 36 14.28 -3.17 8.25
CA GLY A 36 14.05 -3.66 9.60
C GLY A 36 13.98 -2.54 10.63
N PHE A 37 14.83 -1.52 10.51
CA PHE A 37 14.76 -0.31 11.31
C PHE A 37 13.43 0.43 11.12
N GLY A 38 13.00 0.63 9.85
CA GLY A 38 11.71 1.25 9.54
C GLY A 38 10.54 0.47 10.16
N ILE A 39 10.48 -0.85 9.96
CA ILE A 39 9.45 -1.73 10.51
C ILE A 39 9.40 -1.66 12.05
N TRP A 40 10.55 -1.55 12.71
CA TRP A 40 10.62 -1.49 14.16
C TRP A 40 10.05 -0.19 14.74
N HIS A 41 10.24 0.94 14.04
CA HIS A 41 9.78 2.26 14.49
C HIS A 41 8.38 2.59 13.99
N HIS A 42 7.95 1.97 12.88
CA HIS A 42 6.65 2.23 12.29
C HIS A 42 5.50 1.88 13.23
N GLU A 43 4.55 2.79 13.32
CA GLU A 43 3.32 2.60 14.07
C GLU A 43 2.14 2.37 13.13
N PRO A 44 1.72 1.11 12.95
CA PRO A 44 0.66 0.77 12.00
C PRO A 44 -0.64 1.54 12.24
N TRP A 45 -1.25 2.01 11.17
CA TRP A 45 -2.48 2.76 11.16
C TRP A 45 -3.70 1.89 10.80
N SER A 46 -4.88 2.49 10.70
CA SER A 46 -6.15 1.77 10.56
C SER A 46 -6.21 0.81 9.36
N ASP A 47 -5.65 1.21 8.21
CA ASP A 47 -5.65 0.35 7.01
C ASP A 47 -4.74 -0.87 7.16
N GLU A 48 -3.69 -0.80 7.98
CA GLU A 48 -2.82 -1.93 8.30
C GLU A 48 -3.44 -2.84 9.37
N ALA A 49 -4.19 -2.25 10.30
CA ALA A 49 -4.87 -3.00 11.34
C ALA A 49 -6.04 -3.85 10.79
N LEU A 50 -6.75 -3.35 9.79
CA LEU A 50 -7.98 -3.96 9.31
C LEU A 50 -7.80 -5.41 8.80
N PRO A 51 -6.81 -5.75 7.94
CA PRO A 51 -6.60 -7.13 7.52
C PRO A 51 -6.31 -8.09 8.69
N TRP A 52 -5.55 -7.63 9.68
CA TRP A 52 -5.26 -8.40 10.88
C TRP A 52 -6.51 -8.65 11.71
N MET A 53 -7.33 -7.62 11.89
CA MET A 53 -8.56 -7.69 12.68
C MET A 53 -9.60 -8.60 12.02
N ILE A 54 -9.74 -8.51 10.70
CA ILE A 54 -10.60 -9.43 9.92
C ILE A 54 -10.17 -10.88 10.19
N ALA A 55 -8.88 -11.17 10.05
CA ALA A 55 -8.35 -12.50 10.29
C ALA A 55 -8.51 -12.97 11.75
N ARG A 56 -8.41 -12.06 12.74
CA ARG A 56 -8.51 -12.38 14.17
C ARG A 56 -9.93 -12.66 14.61
N ASP A 57 -10.84 -11.78 14.27
CA ASP A 57 -12.17 -11.70 14.91
C ASP A 57 -13.27 -12.45 14.15
N THR A 58 -12.96 -12.98 12.94
CA THR A 58 -13.91 -13.82 12.19
C THR A 58 -13.61 -15.31 12.31
N ASP A 59 -14.64 -16.13 12.21
CA ASP A 59 -14.48 -17.53 11.87
C ASP A 59 -14.12 -17.70 10.38
N LEU A 60 -13.81 -18.91 9.94
CA LEU A 60 -13.42 -19.17 8.55
C LEU A 60 -14.52 -18.78 7.56
N ARG A 61 -15.78 -19.01 7.89
CA ARG A 61 -16.92 -18.67 7.02
C ARG A 61 -17.05 -17.17 6.89
N GLY A 62 -17.08 -16.44 8.00
CA GLY A 62 -17.15 -14.98 8.02
C GLY A 62 -15.94 -14.33 7.35
N PHE A 63 -14.73 -14.91 7.52
CA PHE A 63 -13.54 -14.45 6.85
C PHE A 63 -13.68 -14.48 5.32
N PHE A 64 -14.06 -15.62 4.75
CA PHE A 64 -14.25 -15.73 3.30
C PHE A 64 -15.44 -14.92 2.80
N ASP A 65 -16.51 -14.80 3.59
CA ASP A 65 -17.66 -13.95 3.27
C ASP A 65 -17.24 -12.48 3.12
N LEU A 66 -16.44 -11.96 4.06
CA LEU A 66 -15.91 -10.60 3.97
C LEU A 66 -15.00 -10.39 2.75
N ILE A 67 -14.16 -11.36 2.41
CA ILE A 67 -13.31 -11.29 1.23
C ILE A 67 -14.14 -11.31 -0.05
N PHE A 68 -15.10 -12.21 -0.18
CA PHE A 68 -15.96 -12.32 -1.37
C PHE A 68 -16.84 -11.09 -1.58
N HIS A 69 -17.24 -10.41 -0.51
CA HIS A 69 -17.98 -9.16 -0.60
C HIS A 69 -17.09 -7.92 -0.68
N ASN A 70 -15.77 -8.11 -0.83
CA ASN A 70 -14.79 -7.05 -1.06
C ASN A 70 -14.78 -5.95 0.02
N TRP A 71 -14.90 -6.35 1.29
CA TRP A 71 -15.04 -5.41 2.39
C TRP A 71 -13.82 -4.54 2.67
N ASP A 72 -12.59 -5.08 2.50
CA ASP A 72 -11.35 -4.32 2.63
C ASP A 72 -10.83 -3.79 1.29
N ARG A 73 -11.61 -3.92 0.21
CA ARG A 73 -11.24 -3.50 -1.14
C ARG A 73 -9.94 -4.10 -1.68
N HIS A 74 -9.64 -5.31 -1.26
CA HIS A 74 -8.53 -6.11 -1.76
C HIS A 74 -9.00 -7.51 -2.12
N PRO A 75 -8.44 -8.15 -3.15
CA PRO A 75 -8.88 -9.48 -3.60
C PRO A 75 -8.61 -10.64 -2.62
N GLY A 76 -7.97 -10.39 -1.48
CA GLY A 76 -7.91 -11.29 -0.34
C GLY A 76 -6.71 -12.22 -0.24
N LEU A 77 -5.77 -12.26 -1.18
CA LEU A 77 -4.58 -13.11 -1.07
C LEU A 77 -3.73 -12.76 0.17
N PHE A 78 -3.51 -11.48 0.42
CA PHE A 78 -2.75 -11.02 1.58
C PHE A 78 -3.43 -11.43 2.90
N HIS A 79 -4.75 -11.26 3.00
CA HIS A 79 -5.54 -11.67 4.16
C HIS A 79 -5.42 -13.17 4.40
N THR A 80 -5.52 -13.98 3.34
CA THR A 80 -5.40 -15.45 3.40
C THR A 80 -4.02 -15.87 3.90
N LEU A 81 -2.96 -15.15 3.50
CA LEU A 81 -1.61 -15.41 3.99
C LEU A 81 -1.42 -15.02 5.47
N LEU A 82 -2.14 -14.01 5.96
CA LEU A 82 -2.12 -13.62 7.39
C LEU A 82 -2.87 -14.61 8.28
N LEU A 83 -3.92 -15.23 7.76
CA LEU A 83 -4.86 -16.05 8.54
C LEU A 83 -4.18 -17.11 9.43
N PRO A 84 -3.23 -17.95 8.96
CA PRO A 84 -2.59 -18.95 9.81
C PRO A 84 -1.82 -18.33 10.98
N PHE A 85 -1.12 -17.23 10.77
CA PHE A 85 -0.34 -16.57 11.82
C PHE A 85 -1.25 -16.00 12.91
N VAL A 86 -2.35 -15.39 12.50
CA VAL A 86 -3.35 -14.82 13.41
C VAL A 86 -4.06 -15.92 14.21
N LYS A 87 -4.48 -17.02 13.56
CA LYS A 87 -5.17 -18.13 14.22
C LYS A 87 -4.25 -18.93 15.14
N LEU A 88 -2.94 -18.90 14.92
CA LEU A 88 -1.93 -19.44 15.84
C LEU A 88 -1.66 -18.52 17.04
N GLY A 89 -2.29 -17.35 17.12
CA GLY A 89 -2.12 -16.40 18.23
C GLY A 89 -0.81 -15.62 18.20
N LEU A 90 -0.15 -15.51 17.04
CA LEU A 90 1.06 -14.73 16.92
C LEU A 90 0.77 -13.22 17.12
N PRO A 91 1.76 -12.44 17.59
CA PRO A 91 1.57 -11.02 17.86
C PRO A 91 1.31 -10.22 16.57
N TYR A 92 0.63 -9.09 16.69
CA TYR A 92 0.28 -8.19 15.58
C TYR A 92 1.49 -7.77 14.73
N PHE A 93 2.66 -7.61 15.34
CA PHE A 93 3.92 -7.29 14.65
C PHE A 93 4.31 -8.33 13.57
N THR A 94 3.77 -9.55 13.63
CA THR A 94 4.05 -10.63 12.66
C THR A 94 3.71 -10.23 11.22
N GLN A 95 2.67 -9.42 11.00
CA GLN A 95 2.33 -8.96 9.64
C GLN A 95 3.43 -8.04 9.06
N ALA A 96 4.04 -7.17 9.86
CA ALA A 96 5.13 -6.31 9.43
C ALA A 96 6.40 -7.14 9.10
N VAL A 97 6.70 -8.16 9.91
CA VAL A 97 7.77 -9.11 9.62
C VAL A 97 7.54 -9.87 8.32
N LEU A 98 6.29 -10.32 8.07
CA LEU A 98 5.92 -10.99 6.82
C LEU A 98 6.09 -10.05 5.62
N ASN A 99 5.67 -8.79 5.74
CA ASN A 99 5.85 -7.77 4.71
C ASN A 99 7.34 -7.52 4.43
N GLY A 100 8.17 -7.41 5.48
CA GLY A 100 9.63 -7.29 5.37
C GLY A 100 10.27 -8.50 4.67
N PHE A 101 9.76 -9.71 4.93
CA PHE A 101 10.20 -10.90 4.19
C PHE A 101 9.87 -10.80 2.68
N PHE A 102 8.68 -10.34 2.32
CA PHE A 102 8.34 -10.10 0.91
C PHE A 102 9.24 -9.04 0.29
N ALA A 103 9.57 -7.97 1.03
CA ALA A 103 10.47 -6.92 0.57
C ALA A 103 11.89 -7.44 0.31
N LEU A 104 12.45 -8.24 1.22
CA LEU A 104 13.75 -8.87 1.05
C LEU A 104 13.78 -9.86 -0.10
N ALA A 105 12.74 -10.68 -0.26
CA ALA A 105 12.62 -11.62 -1.36
C ALA A 105 12.54 -10.90 -2.72
N ALA A 106 11.75 -9.82 -2.80
CA ALA A 106 11.65 -8.98 -4.00
C ALA A 106 12.98 -8.28 -4.31
N ALA A 107 13.64 -7.70 -3.30
CA ALA A 107 14.95 -7.08 -3.44
C ALA A 107 16.01 -8.08 -3.94
N PHE A 108 16.08 -9.26 -3.33
CA PHE A 108 16.99 -10.31 -3.77
C PHE A 108 16.72 -10.72 -5.23
N LEU A 109 15.46 -10.95 -5.58
CA LEU A 109 15.08 -11.36 -6.94
C LEU A 109 15.42 -10.27 -7.96
N PHE A 110 15.14 -9.01 -7.64
CA PHE A 110 15.49 -7.87 -8.49
C PHE A 110 17.01 -7.76 -8.68
N MET A 111 17.77 -7.83 -7.60
CA MET A 111 19.22 -7.77 -7.65
C MET A 111 19.82 -8.93 -8.45
N ALA A 112 19.28 -10.14 -8.31
CA ALA A 112 19.83 -11.34 -8.95
C ALA A 112 19.41 -11.52 -10.41
N LYS A 113 18.23 -11.02 -10.81
CA LYS A 113 17.62 -11.36 -12.11
C LYS A 113 17.31 -10.16 -13.00
N ALA A 114 17.15 -8.95 -12.45
CA ALA A 114 16.76 -7.80 -13.26
C ALA A 114 17.90 -7.36 -14.19
N PRO A 115 17.63 -7.17 -15.48
CA PRO A 115 18.65 -6.86 -16.50
C PRO A 115 18.94 -5.35 -16.58
N PHE A 116 19.17 -4.75 -15.42
CA PHE A 116 19.52 -3.34 -15.29
C PHE A 116 20.98 -3.16 -14.84
N PRO A 117 21.60 -2.01 -15.16
CA PRO A 117 22.89 -1.65 -14.59
C PRO A 117 22.89 -1.76 -13.06
N ARG A 118 24.01 -2.16 -12.46
CA ARG A 118 24.12 -2.35 -11.00
C ARG A 118 23.75 -1.09 -10.24
N ILE A 119 24.24 0.06 -10.69
CA ILE A 119 23.92 1.33 -10.04
C ILE A 119 22.41 1.61 -10.05
N PHE A 120 21.72 1.33 -11.16
CA PHE A 120 20.28 1.48 -11.23
C PHE A 120 19.56 0.55 -10.25
N ARG A 121 20.01 -0.73 -10.12
CA ARG A 121 19.41 -1.68 -9.17
C ARG A 121 19.55 -1.20 -7.73
N TYR A 122 20.70 -0.64 -7.36
CA TYR A 122 20.92 -0.06 -6.04
C TYR A 122 19.99 1.14 -5.79
N LEU A 123 19.97 2.10 -6.71
CA LEU A 123 19.10 3.27 -6.60
C LEU A 123 17.61 2.87 -6.51
N PHE A 124 17.21 1.86 -7.28
CA PHE A 124 15.84 1.35 -7.23
C PHE A 124 15.48 0.78 -5.86
N LEU A 125 16.35 -0.05 -5.25
CA LEU A 125 16.10 -0.61 -3.92
C LEU A 125 16.02 0.46 -2.84
N PHE A 126 16.85 1.51 -2.93
CA PHE A 126 16.86 2.60 -1.98
C PHE A 126 15.94 3.77 -2.38
N SER A 127 15.01 3.54 -3.31
CA SER A 127 13.96 4.53 -3.63
C SER A 127 12.84 4.52 -2.60
N TYR A 128 12.15 5.63 -2.43
CA TYR A 128 11.01 5.78 -1.55
C TYR A 128 10.05 4.60 -1.59
N TYR A 129 9.65 4.18 -2.80
CA TYR A 129 8.70 3.10 -2.97
C TYR A 129 9.21 1.77 -2.45
N MET A 130 10.45 1.41 -2.78
CA MET A 130 10.99 0.10 -2.40
C MET A 130 11.56 0.09 -0.98
N LEU A 131 12.09 1.21 -0.51
CA LEU A 131 12.72 1.28 0.80
C LEU A 131 11.72 1.52 1.94
N TYR A 132 10.67 2.32 1.69
CA TYR A 132 9.74 2.75 2.72
C TYR A 132 8.28 2.37 2.41
N GLU A 133 7.69 2.94 1.35
CA GLU A 133 6.24 2.87 1.09
C GLU A 133 5.70 1.44 1.05
N TYR A 134 6.40 0.54 0.37
CA TYR A 134 5.92 -0.84 0.23
C TYR A 134 6.57 -1.81 1.21
N SER A 135 7.77 -1.51 1.70
CA SER A 135 8.50 -2.42 2.59
C SER A 135 8.18 -2.21 4.06
N VAL A 136 7.94 -0.97 4.50
CA VAL A 136 7.66 -0.62 5.90
C VAL A 136 6.17 -0.59 6.16
N ILE A 137 5.39 0.13 5.34
CA ILE A 137 3.93 0.19 5.48
C ILE A 137 3.33 -1.14 5.02
N THR A 138 2.70 -1.85 5.95
CA THR A 138 2.24 -3.23 5.72
C THR A 138 0.91 -3.26 5.00
N ARG A 139 0.97 -3.39 3.66
CA ARG A 139 -0.20 -3.51 2.78
C ARG A 139 0.03 -4.60 1.73
N PRO A 140 -1.00 -5.06 1.00
CA PRO A 140 -0.88 -6.08 -0.06
C PRO A 140 0.12 -5.75 -1.17
N TYR A 141 0.53 -4.48 -1.28
CA TYR A 141 1.36 -3.97 -2.39
C TYR A 141 2.71 -4.66 -2.51
N MET A 142 3.40 -4.92 -1.38
CA MET A 142 4.72 -5.57 -1.45
C MET A 142 4.62 -7.01 -1.95
N LEU A 143 3.56 -7.72 -1.60
CA LEU A 143 3.26 -9.04 -2.15
C LEU A 143 3.03 -8.97 -3.67
N ALA A 144 2.27 -7.97 -4.14
CA ALA A 144 2.04 -7.75 -5.57
C ALA A 144 3.37 -7.49 -6.31
N ILE A 145 4.27 -6.68 -5.74
CA ILE A 145 5.60 -6.38 -6.30
C ILE A 145 6.47 -7.63 -6.37
N LEU A 146 6.50 -8.44 -5.31
CA LEU A 146 7.21 -9.72 -5.33
C LEU A 146 6.70 -10.62 -6.46
N LEU A 147 5.37 -10.74 -6.61
CA LEU A 147 4.76 -11.53 -7.68
C LEU A 147 5.10 -10.96 -9.06
N LEU A 148 5.08 -9.65 -9.24
CA LEU A 148 5.52 -9.00 -10.48
C LEU A 148 6.97 -9.37 -10.83
N PHE A 149 7.87 -9.34 -9.86
CA PHE A 149 9.28 -9.68 -10.11
C PHE A 149 9.46 -11.17 -10.38
N VAL A 150 8.70 -12.05 -9.71
CA VAL A 150 8.68 -13.48 -10.02
C VAL A 150 8.21 -13.71 -11.46
N ILE A 151 7.13 -13.03 -11.88
CA ILE A 151 6.62 -13.11 -13.25
C ILE A 151 7.67 -12.57 -14.24
N ALA A 152 8.32 -11.43 -13.96
CA ALA A 152 9.34 -10.88 -14.82
C ALA A 152 10.53 -11.85 -15.00
N ALA A 153 11.02 -12.45 -13.92
CA ALA A 153 12.10 -13.44 -13.96
C ALA A 153 11.70 -14.73 -14.67
N PHE A 154 10.41 -15.08 -14.64
CA PHE A 154 9.86 -16.28 -15.27
C PHE A 154 9.40 -16.03 -16.72
N TYR A 155 9.28 -14.79 -17.15
CA TYR A 155 8.57 -14.37 -18.36
C TYR A 155 9.05 -15.09 -19.65
N SER A 156 10.35 -15.31 -19.79
CA SER A 156 10.93 -16.05 -20.93
C SER A 156 10.44 -17.51 -21.05
N LYS A 157 9.99 -18.11 -19.93
CA LYS A 157 9.54 -19.51 -19.87
C LYS A 157 8.00 -19.66 -19.94
N ARG A 158 7.25 -18.57 -20.15
CA ARG A 158 5.77 -18.55 -20.11
C ARG A 158 5.12 -19.52 -21.10
N SER A 159 5.71 -19.65 -22.30
CA SER A 159 5.21 -20.55 -23.36
C SER A 159 5.57 -22.01 -23.10
N GLU A 160 6.72 -22.28 -22.46
CA GLU A 160 7.16 -23.63 -22.11
C GLU A 160 6.36 -24.19 -20.92
N ARG A 161 5.96 -23.32 -19.98
CA ARG A 161 5.28 -23.69 -18.73
C ARG A 161 4.02 -22.85 -18.52
N PRO A 162 3.03 -22.96 -19.42
CA PRO A 162 1.86 -22.07 -19.42
C PRO A 162 0.99 -22.22 -18.18
N LEU A 163 0.92 -23.39 -17.55
CA LEU A 163 0.18 -23.59 -16.31
C LEU A 163 0.81 -22.82 -15.15
N MET A 164 2.14 -22.88 -14.99
CA MET A 164 2.83 -22.09 -13.95
C MET A 164 2.64 -20.60 -14.18
N TYR A 165 2.69 -20.15 -15.43
CA TYR A 165 2.42 -18.76 -15.77
C TYR A 165 0.99 -18.36 -15.39
N ALA A 166 -0.01 -19.21 -15.67
CA ALA A 166 -1.39 -18.96 -15.29
C ALA A 166 -1.57 -18.89 -13.76
N VAL A 167 -0.90 -19.74 -12.99
CA VAL A 167 -0.91 -19.68 -11.53
C VAL A 167 -0.31 -18.36 -11.03
N LEU A 168 0.83 -17.94 -11.57
CA LEU A 168 1.46 -16.67 -11.18
C LEU A 168 0.57 -15.46 -11.50
N ILE A 169 -0.09 -15.44 -12.66
CA ILE A 169 -1.04 -14.38 -13.02
C ILE A 169 -2.26 -14.39 -12.08
N THR A 170 -2.77 -15.58 -11.73
CA THR A 170 -3.87 -15.72 -10.78
C THR A 170 -3.49 -15.15 -9.40
N LEU A 171 -2.32 -15.50 -8.88
CA LEU A 171 -1.83 -14.96 -7.62
C LEU A 171 -1.68 -13.43 -7.69
N LEU A 172 -1.17 -12.90 -8.80
CA LEU A 172 -1.07 -11.46 -9.02
C LEU A 172 -2.45 -10.79 -9.01
N LEU A 173 -3.43 -11.34 -9.71
CA LEU A 173 -4.81 -10.84 -9.73
C LEU A 173 -5.44 -10.80 -8.33
N HIS A 174 -5.13 -11.79 -7.49
CA HIS A 174 -5.66 -11.89 -6.14
C HIS A 174 -4.84 -11.12 -5.10
N SER A 175 -3.71 -10.48 -5.48
CA SER A 175 -2.90 -9.67 -4.55
C SER A 175 -3.51 -8.28 -4.33
N ASP A 176 -3.80 -7.55 -5.41
CA ASP A 176 -4.36 -6.20 -5.33
C ASP A 176 -5.06 -5.79 -6.63
N TYR A 177 -6.11 -4.95 -6.54
CA TYR A 177 -6.80 -4.43 -7.73
C TYR A 177 -5.94 -3.49 -8.56
N ILE A 178 -4.98 -2.80 -7.96
CA ILE A 178 -4.12 -1.83 -8.67
C ILE A 178 -3.30 -2.47 -9.80
N VAL A 179 -3.00 -3.76 -9.70
CA VAL A 179 -2.25 -4.52 -10.72
C VAL A 179 -3.14 -5.18 -11.77
N PHE A 180 -4.48 -4.99 -11.68
CA PHE A 180 -5.43 -5.63 -12.60
C PHE A 180 -5.13 -5.32 -14.07
N GLY A 181 -4.88 -4.04 -14.40
CA GLY A 181 -4.58 -3.63 -15.77
C GLY A 181 -3.29 -4.28 -16.31
N LEU A 182 -2.27 -4.43 -15.46
CA LEU A 182 -1.02 -5.10 -15.84
C LEU A 182 -1.24 -6.61 -16.04
N ALA A 183 -1.99 -7.26 -15.15
CA ALA A 183 -2.34 -8.68 -15.31
C ALA A 183 -3.19 -8.93 -16.57
N ALA A 184 -4.15 -8.06 -16.86
CA ALA A 184 -4.95 -8.11 -18.09
C ALA A 184 -4.07 -7.96 -19.34
N GLY A 185 -3.09 -7.05 -19.30
CA GLY A 185 -2.09 -6.90 -20.36
C GLY A 185 -1.24 -8.16 -20.56
N LEU A 186 -0.82 -8.82 -19.49
CA LEU A 186 -0.07 -10.08 -19.53
C LEU A 186 -0.90 -11.20 -20.15
N ILE A 187 -2.19 -11.31 -19.80
CA ILE A 187 -3.12 -12.27 -20.39
C ILE A 187 -3.31 -11.97 -21.88
N GLY A 188 -3.58 -10.70 -22.23
CA GLY A 188 -3.76 -10.25 -23.61
C GLY A 188 -2.53 -10.52 -24.48
N ALA A 189 -1.32 -10.25 -23.96
CA ALA A 189 -0.06 -10.53 -24.64
C ALA A 189 0.12 -12.04 -24.87
N PHE A 190 -0.18 -12.87 -23.87
CA PHE A 190 -0.10 -14.33 -23.99
C PHE A 190 -1.09 -14.86 -25.04
N ILE A 191 -2.33 -14.38 -25.05
CA ILE A 191 -3.34 -14.72 -26.06
C ILE A 191 -2.85 -14.31 -27.44
N PHE A 192 -2.34 -13.09 -27.59
CA PHE A 192 -1.85 -12.57 -28.86
C PHE A 192 -0.68 -13.40 -29.41
N GLU A 193 0.27 -13.77 -28.57
CA GLU A 193 1.44 -14.58 -28.95
C GLU A 193 1.04 -16.00 -29.43
N HIS A 194 0.03 -16.60 -28.79
CA HIS A 194 -0.41 -17.98 -29.08
C HIS A 194 -1.67 -18.07 -29.95
N ARG A 195 -2.14 -16.94 -30.53
CA ARG A 195 -3.41 -16.89 -31.27
C ARG A 195 -3.57 -17.91 -32.40
N SER A 196 -2.46 -18.29 -33.05
CA SER A 196 -2.46 -19.31 -34.10
C SER A 196 -2.46 -20.76 -33.58
N GLU A 197 -2.12 -20.92 -32.29
CA GLU A 197 -1.98 -22.23 -31.65
C GLU A 197 -3.18 -22.59 -30.79
N ILE A 198 -3.90 -21.59 -30.23
CA ILE A 198 -4.99 -21.80 -29.27
C ILE A 198 -6.03 -22.80 -29.78
N GLY A 199 -6.43 -22.72 -31.06
CA GLY A 199 -7.38 -23.66 -31.68
C GLY A 199 -6.86 -25.07 -31.86
N LYS A 200 -5.52 -25.28 -31.88
CA LYS A 200 -4.87 -26.53 -32.20
C LYS A 200 -4.23 -27.21 -30.99
N ASN A 201 -3.74 -26.43 -30.03
CA ASN A 201 -2.99 -26.90 -28.88
C ASN A 201 -3.83 -26.90 -27.59
N ARG A 202 -4.43 -28.05 -27.28
CA ARG A 202 -5.27 -28.22 -26.07
C ARG A 202 -4.53 -27.95 -24.76
N ARG A 203 -3.19 -28.00 -24.72
CA ARG A 203 -2.40 -27.69 -23.51
C ARG A 203 -2.53 -26.23 -23.07
N LEU A 204 -2.93 -25.34 -23.98
CA LEU A 204 -3.14 -23.91 -23.67
C LEU A 204 -4.52 -23.62 -23.07
N TRP A 205 -5.52 -24.49 -23.26
CA TRP A 205 -6.90 -24.21 -22.88
C TRP A 205 -7.07 -24.09 -21.36
N GLY A 206 -6.50 -25.02 -20.60
CA GLY A 206 -6.55 -24.98 -19.14
C GLY A 206 -5.92 -23.71 -18.57
N PRO A 207 -4.65 -23.39 -18.88
CA PRO A 207 -4.01 -22.14 -18.47
C PRO A 207 -4.80 -20.88 -18.86
N LEU A 208 -5.30 -20.80 -20.09
CA LEU A 208 -6.10 -19.67 -20.56
C LEU A 208 -7.42 -19.55 -19.79
N ALA A 209 -8.12 -20.66 -19.60
CA ALA A 209 -9.35 -20.68 -18.82
C ALA A 209 -9.10 -20.19 -17.39
N ILE A 210 -8.04 -20.66 -16.73
CA ILE A 210 -7.65 -20.23 -15.39
C ILE A 210 -7.42 -18.71 -15.37
N MET A 211 -6.62 -18.17 -16.26
CA MET A 211 -6.31 -16.73 -16.30
C MET A 211 -7.55 -15.88 -16.57
N VAL A 212 -8.36 -16.24 -17.57
CA VAL A 212 -9.53 -15.45 -17.97
C VAL A 212 -10.63 -15.50 -16.92
N LEU A 213 -10.92 -16.70 -16.36
CA LEU A 213 -11.95 -16.85 -15.34
C LEU A 213 -11.58 -16.12 -14.04
N ASN A 214 -10.29 -16.18 -13.63
CA ASN A 214 -9.84 -15.43 -12.45
C ASN A 214 -9.85 -13.92 -12.71
N ALA A 215 -9.48 -13.45 -13.89
CA ALA A 215 -9.58 -12.04 -14.24
C ALA A 215 -11.05 -11.56 -14.22
N ALA A 216 -11.96 -12.34 -14.80
CA ALA A 216 -13.39 -12.05 -14.77
C ALA A 216 -13.94 -12.02 -13.33
N TRP A 217 -13.51 -12.97 -12.49
CA TRP A 217 -13.89 -13.05 -11.08
C TRP A 217 -13.41 -11.84 -10.29
N VAL A 218 -12.12 -11.49 -10.39
CA VAL A 218 -11.55 -10.34 -9.67
C VAL A 218 -12.18 -9.02 -10.16
N PHE A 219 -12.45 -8.90 -11.45
CA PHE A 219 -13.18 -7.75 -12.01
C PHE A 219 -14.60 -7.66 -11.43
N TRP A 220 -15.30 -8.80 -11.35
CA TRP A 220 -16.65 -8.85 -10.77
C TRP A 220 -16.65 -8.48 -9.29
N MET A 221 -15.70 -9.00 -8.50
CA MET A 221 -15.52 -8.64 -7.08
C MET A 221 -15.25 -7.13 -6.93
N GLY A 222 -14.34 -6.57 -7.74
CA GLY A 222 -13.98 -5.14 -7.67
C GLY A 222 -15.14 -4.21 -8.00
N ARG A 223 -16.11 -4.68 -8.80
CA ARG A 223 -17.33 -3.91 -9.14
C ARG A 223 -18.35 -3.89 -7.99
N SER A 224 -18.33 -4.91 -7.13
CA SER A 224 -19.22 -5.02 -5.98
C SER A 224 -18.73 -4.16 -4.83
N LEU A 225 -18.70 -2.84 -5.02
CA LEU A 225 -18.33 -1.92 -3.94
C LEU A 225 -19.47 -1.87 -2.93
N PRO A 226 -19.15 -1.96 -1.63
CA PRO A 226 -20.15 -1.80 -0.58
C PRO A 226 -20.85 -0.44 -0.66
N PRO A 227 -22.16 -0.34 -0.37
CA PRO A 227 -22.94 0.89 -0.47
C PRO A 227 -22.44 2.09 0.36
N SER A 228 -21.68 1.85 1.42
CA SER A 228 -21.11 2.88 2.29
C SER A 228 -20.03 3.74 1.64
N HIS A 229 -19.58 3.37 0.46
CA HIS A 229 -18.59 4.12 -0.29
C HIS A 229 -19.20 5.06 -1.33
N HIS A 230 -20.49 5.37 -1.18
CA HIS A 230 -21.17 6.40 -1.97
C HIS A 230 -20.59 7.82 -1.79
N GLU A 231 -19.77 8.07 -0.76
CA GLU A 231 -19.00 9.33 -0.67
C GLU A 231 -17.98 9.50 -1.82
N TYR A 232 -17.45 8.40 -2.35
CA TYR A 232 -16.70 8.42 -3.61
C TYR A 232 -17.71 8.28 -4.75
N GLY A 233 -18.68 9.20 -4.76
CA GLY A 233 -19.88 9.22 -5.55
C GLY A 233 -19.72 8.51 -6.88
N GLN A 234 -20.64 7.64 -7.16
CA GLN A 234 -20.87 6.97 -8.43
C GLN A 234 -20.94 7.91 -9.66
N LYS A 235 -20.61 9.19 -9.49
CA LYS A 235 -20.38 10.12 -10.58
C LYS A 235 -18.92 9.94 -11.00
N LEU A 236 -18.72 9.32 -12.16
CA LEU A 236 -17.46 9.38 -12.88
C LEU A 236 -17.14 10.87 -13.11
N ILE A 237 -16.35 11.46 -12.23
CA ILE A 237 -15.96 12.86 -12.34
C ILE A 237 -14.59 12.88 -13.01
N PHE A 238 -14.56 13.37 -14.24
CA PHE A 238 -13.29 13.58 -14.93
C PHE A 238 -12.45 14.63 -14.19
N ASN A 239 -11.28 14.22 -13.73
CA ASN A 239 -10.33 15.12 -13.08
C ASN A 239 -8.91 14.93 -13.62
N ILE A 240 -8.51 15.82 -14.52
CA ILE A 240 -7.18 15.82 -15.13
C ILE A 240 -6.07 16.07 -14.11
N GLN A 241 -6.33 16.78 -13.01
CA GLN A 241 -5.34 17.06 -11.98
C GLN A 241 -4.89 15.78 -11.28
N ASN A 242 -5.79 14.83 -11.08
CA ASN A 242 -5.46 13.56 -10.44
C ASN A 242 -4.43 12.78 -11.25
N ILE A 243 -4.58 12.70 -12.58
CA ILE A 243 -3.63 11.95 -13.42
C ILE A 243 -2.30 12.69 -13.58
N THR A 244 -2.31 14.02 -13.68
CA THR A 244 -1.07 14.79 -13.73
C THR A 244 -0.27 14.66 -12.43
N GLN A 245 -0.95 14.69 -11.30
CA GLN A 245 -0.36 14.44 -9.99
C GLN A 245 0.15 13.00 -9.85
N ALA A 246 -0.63 12.01 -10.32
CA ALA A 246 -0.24 10.61 -10.27
C ALA A 246 1.03 10.33 -11.11
N ILE A 247 1.15 10.91 -12.30
CA ILE A 247 2.35 10.77 -13.14
C ILE A 247 3.55 11.45 -12.47
N ALA A 248 3.40 12.65 -11.95
CA ALA A 248 4.48 13.35 -11.28
C ALA A 248 4.98 12.57 -10.05
N ASN A 249 4.06 12.17 -9.17
CA ASN A 249 4.39 11.43 -7.95
C ASN A 249 4.95 10.03 -8.23
N ALA A 250 4.56 9.39 -9.34
CA ALA A 250 5.11 8.07 -9.72
C ALA A 250 6.63 8.09 -9.90
N PHE A 251 7.20 9.18 -10.39
CA PHE A 251 8.63 9.32 -10.65
C PHE A 251 9.36 10.22 -9.65
N SER A 252 8.64 11.13 -9.00
CA SER A 252 9.16 12.01 -7.95
C SER A 252 8.15 12.10 -6.81
N PRO A 253 8.17 11.16 -5.86
CA PRO A 253 7.28 11.19 -4.70
C PRO A 253 7.34 12.53 -3.98
N PHE A 254 6.18 13.02 -3.49
CA PHE A 254 6.02 14.33 -2.83
C PHE A 254 6.25 15.57 -3.70
N ALA A 255 6.33 15.44 -5.02
CA ALA A 255 6.48 16.59 -5.91
C ALA A 255 5.37 17.66 -5.72
N ASP A 256 4.20 17.23 -5.29
CA ASP A 256 3.03 18.08 -4.99
C ASP A 256 3.07 18.75 -3.61
N GLN A 257 3.96 18.31 -2.70
CA GLN A 257 4.07 18.83 -1.32
C GLN A 257 5.31 19.68 -1.07
N VAL A 258 6.23 19.75 -2.01
CA VAL A 258 7.46 20.53 -1.85
C VAL A 258 7.15 22.02 -1.88
N ILE A 259 7.83 22.82 -1.04
CA ILE A 259 7.69 24.27 -0.93
C ILE A 259 7.78 24.98 -2.29
N TYR A 260 8.57 24.42 -3.22
CA TYR A 260 8.72 24.90 -4.61
C TYR A 260 7.89 24.08 -5.61
N SER A 261 6.68 23.67 -5.24
CA SER A 261 5.80 22.83 -6.07
C SER A 261 5.53 23.44 -7.46
N SER A 262 5.58 24.77 -7.61
CA SER A 262 5.45 25.46 -8.89
C SER A 262 6.51 25.08 -9.93
N PHE A 263 7.69 24.62 -9.48
CA PHE A 263 8.77 24.15 -10.36
C PHE A 263 8.88 22.63 -10.39
N ILE A 264 8.83 22.01 -9.23
CA ILE A 264 9.11 20.57 -9.07
C ILE A 264 7.98 19.73 -9.66
N LEU A 265 6.73 20.10 -9.42
CA LEU A 265 5.58 19.34 -9.94
C LEU A 265 5.54 19.33 -11.49
N PRO A 266 5.68 20.46 -12.21
CA PRO A 266 5.80 20.43 -13.67
C PRO A 266 7.02 19.66 -14.18
N ALA A 267 8.19 19.81 -13.54
CA ALA A 267 9.41 19.10 -13.93
C ALA A 267 9.26 17.58 -13.75
N ALA A 268 8.66 17.13 -12.64
CA ALA A 268 8.36 15.74 -12.39
C ALA A 268 7.33 15.19 -13.39
N LEU A 269 6.27 15.94 -13.70
CA LEU A 269 5.26 15.57 -14.69
C LEU A 269 5.88 15.38 -16.07
N TRP A 270 6.57 16.40 -16.58
CA TRP A 270 7.15 16.34 -17.94
C TRP A 270 8.29 15.33 -18.03
N GLY A 271 9.07 15.17 -16.97
CA GLY A 271 10.07 14.10 -16.87
C GLY A 271 9.42 12.71 -16.88
N GLY A 272 8.34 12.54 -16.16
CA GLY A 272 7.54 11.29 -16.16
C GLY A 272 6.94 11.00 -17.54
N VAL A 273 6.35 11.99 -18.20
CA VAL A 273 5.81 11.86 -19.57
C VAL A 273 6.93 11.50 -20.55
N LEU A 274 8.09 12.14 -20.44
CA LEU A 274 9.25 11.81 -21.28
C LEU A 274 9.74 10.37 -21.05
N ILE A 275 9.80 9.92 -19.81
CA ILE A 275 10.15 8.52 -19.48
C ILE A 275 9.15 7.57 -20.15
N LEU A 276 7.85 7.78 -19.98
CA LEU A 276 6.80 6.96 -20.57
C LEU A 276 6.92 6.91 -22.10
N PHE A 277 7.17 8.05 -22.73
CA PHE A 277 7.40 8.16 -24.17
C PHE A 277 8.63 7.36 -24.62
N LEU A 278 9.77 7.53 -23.96
CA LEU A 278 11.01 6.82 -24.30
C LEU A 278 10.88 5.31 -24.10
N VAL A 279 10.18 4.88 -23.04
CA VAL A 279 9.89 3.47 -22.79
C VAL A 279 9.01 2.90 -23.91
N PHE A 280 7.94 3.61 -24.30
CA PHE A 280 7.10 3.23 -25.43
C PHE A 280 7.90 3.14 -26.73
N VAL A 281 8.74 4.13 -27.05
CA VAL A 281 9.62 4.12 -28.24
C VAL A 281 10.55 2.93 -28.20
N SER A 282 11.11 2.57 -27.04
CA SER A 282 12.04 1.45 -26.89
C SER A 282 11.41 0.09 -27.21
N MET A 283 10.10 -0.06 -26.98
CA MET A 283 9.37 -1.32 -27.17
C MET A 283 8.37 -1.32 -28.34
N ARG A 284 8.26 -0.25 -29.13
CA ARG A 284 7.24 -0.08 -30.18
C ARG A 284 7.16 -1.22 -31.20
N LYS A 285 8.25 -1.97 -31.38
CA LYS A 285 8.31 -3.14 -32.26
C LYS A 285 7.91 -4.45 -31.57
N ASN A 286 7.75 -4.43 -30.24
CA ASN A 286 7.35 -5.60 -29.44
C ASN A 286 5.91 -5.41 -28.98
N LEU A 287 4.95 -5.81 -29.82
CA LEU A 287 3.53 -5.63 -29.56
C LEU A 287 3.06 -6.23 -28.21
N PRO A 288 3.49 -7.43 -27.79
CA PRO A 288 3.17 -7.96 -26.47
C PRO A 288 3.53 -7.00 -25.34
N SER A 289 4.70 -6.39 -25.37
CA SER A 289 5.15 -5.45 -24.34
C SER A 289 4.36 -4.12 -24.38
N VAL A 290 4.02 -3.66 -25.59
CA VAL A 290 3.13 -2.51 -25.77
C VAL A 290 1.75 -2.78 -25.19
N LEU A 291 1.19 -3.98 -25.40
CA LEU A 291 -0.09 -4.39 -24.80
C LEU A 291 -0.04 -4.42 -23.28
N ILE A 292 1.04 -4.94 -22.68
CA ILE A 292 1.21 -5.02 -21.23
C ILE A 292 1.27 -3.63 -20.61
N LEU A 293 2.18 -2.76 -21.09
CA LEU A 293 2.31 -1.40 -20.57
C LEU A 293 1.06 -0.58 -20.85
N GLY A 294 0.54 -0.65 -22.09
CA GLY A 294 -0.65 0.09 -22.52
C GLY A 294 -1.89 -0.27 -21.68
N SER A 295 -2.14 -1.56 -21.45
CA SER A 295 -3.23 -2.02 -20.59
C SER A 295 -3.07 -1.54 -19.15
N SER A 296 -1.85 -1.65 -18.58
CA SER A 296 -1.56 -1.18 -17.24
C SER A 296 -1.80 0.32 -17.10
N LEU A 297 -1.21 1.13 -17.99
CA LEU A 297 -1.36 2.59 -17.93
C LEU A 297 -2.79 3.03 -18.19
N SER A 298 -3.47 2.44 -19.18
CA SER A 298 -4.89 2.77 -19.46
C SER A 298 -5.78 2.50 -18.25
N TYR A 299 -5.57 1.37 -17.56
CA TYR A 299 -6.30 1.05 -16.34
C TYR A 299 -6.00 2.04 -15.21
N LEU A 300 -4.73 2.32 -14.93
CA LEU A 300 -4.34 3.26 -13.87
C LEU A 300 -4.82 4.69 -14.17
N ILE A 301 -4.71 5.13 -15.43
CA ILE A 301 -5.26 6.43 -15.87
C ILE A 301 -6.76 6.47 -15.64
N PHE A 302 -7.49 5.41 -16.02
CA PHE A 302 -8.94 5.33 -15.79
C PHE A 302 -9.26 5.41 -14.29
N VAL A 303 -8.57 4.63 -13.46
CA VAL A 303 -8.78 4.63 -12.00
C VAL A 303 -8.54 6.01 -11.42
N PHE A 304 -7.38 6.64 -11.70
CA PHE A 304 -7.03 7.93 -11.10
C PHE A 304 -7.84 9.10 -11.64
N THR A 305 -8.28 9.01 -12.90
CA THR A 305 -9.08 10.09 -13.51
C THR A 305 -10.54 10.06 -13.07
N PHE A 306 -11.12 8.86 -12.90
CA PHE A 306 -12.57 8.71 -12.76
C PHE A 306 -13.03 8.10 -11.45
N LEU A 307 -12.24 7.20 -10.84
CA LEU A 307 -12.70 6.42 -9.69
C LEU A 307 -12.10 6.89 -8.37
N HIS A 308 -10.80 7.14 -8.34
CA HIS A 308 -10.09 7.40 -7.09
C HIS A 308 -8.84 8.24 -7.36
N LYS A 309 -8.69 9.35 -6.64
CA LYS A 309 -7.51 10.22 -6.75
C LYS A 309 -6.19 9.43 -6.59
N GLY A 310 -6.18 8.41 -5.74
CA GLY A 310 -4.98 7.69 -5.35
C GLY A 310 -4.12 8.47 -4.36
N ASP A 311 -3.17 7.75 -3.78
CA ASP A 311 -2.09 8.27 -2.94
C ASP A 311 -0.75 7.81 -3.53
N TYR A 312 0.39 8.19 -2.93
CA TYR A 312 1.72 7.80 -3.41
C TYR A 312 1.83 6.29 -3.63
N ARG A 313 1.32 5.47 -2.70
CA ARG A 313 1.28 4.00 -2.80
C ARG A 313 0.59 3.48 -4.07
N HIS A 314 -0.41 4.19 -4.57
CA HIS A 314 -1.09 3.84 -5.81
C HIS A 314 -0.34 4.36 -7.04
N HIS A 315 0.16 5.61 -6.96
CA HIS A 315 0.89 6.26 -8.05
C HIS A 315 2.18 5.52 -8.41
N GLY A 316 2.86 4.93 -7.41
CA GLY A 316 4.06 4.13 -7.62
C GLY A 316 3.88 2.92 -8.54
N PHE A 317 2.65 2.45 -8.76
CA PHE A 317 2.39 1.37 -9.71
C PHE A 317 2.55 1.80 -11.19
N ILE A 318 2.47 3.10 -11.51
CA ILE A 318 2.90 3.61 -12.83
C ILE A 318 4.41 3.36 -13.01
N PHE A 319 5.23 3.74 -12.03
CA PHE A 319 6.67 3.51 -12.02
C PHE A 319 7.01 2.02 -12.08
N LEU A 320 6.37 1.18 -11.26
CA LEU A 320 6.58 -0.27 -11.25
C LEU A 320 6.20 -0.93 -12.57
N SER A 321 5.13 -0.46 -13.25
CA SER A 321 4.75 -0.95 -14.57
C SER A 321 5.82 -0.66 -15.62
N VAL A 322 6.46 0.51 -15.54
CA VAL A 322 7.60 0.88 -16.38
C VAL A 322 8.78 -0.06 -16.12
N ILE A 323 9.17 -0.25 -14.85
CA ILE A 323 10.28 -1.13 -14.45
C ILE A 323 10.03 -2.57 -14.91
N PHE A 324 8.83 -3.09 -14.64
CA PHE A 324 8.43 -4.43 -15.06
C PHE A 324 8.56 -4.61 -16.58
N THR A 325 8.00 -3.66 -17.34
CA THR A 325 8.01 -3.76 -18.81
C THR A 325 9.41 -3.61 -19.39
N LEU A 326 10.23 -2.72 -18.83
CA LEU A 326 11.64 -2.62 -19.17
C LEU A 326 12.40 -3.93 -18.85
N TRP A 327 12.05 -4.62 -17.77
CA TRP A 327 12.67 -5.89 -17.43
C TRP A 327 12.38 -6.97 -18.47
N ILE A 328 11.11 -7.22 -18.76
CA ILE A 328 10.71 -8.31 -19.68
C ILE A 328 11.11 -8.07 -21.14
N THR A 329 11.42 -6.80 -21.51
CA THR A 329 11.87 -6.43 -22.86
C THR A 329 13.38 -6.40 -23.03
N ALA A 330 14.14 -6.69 -21.98
CA ALA A 330 15.60 -6.56 -22.01
C ALA A 330 16.31 -7.58 -22.91
N GLU A 331 15.71 -8.73 -23.11
CA GLU A 331 16.20 -9.77 -24.02
C GLU A 331 15.32 -9.80 -25.28
N PRO A 332 15.73 -9.14 -26.39
CA PRO A 332 15.02 -9.32 -27.65
C PRO A 332 15.19 -10.76 -28.13
N PRO A 333 14.14 -11.37 -28.74
CA PRO A 333 14.28 -12.64 -29.43
C PRO A 333 15.47 -12.61 -30.39
N ALA A 334 16.22 -13.71 -30.50
CA ALA A 334 17.44 -13.80 -31.31
C ALA A 334 17.22 -13.35 -32.77
N ALA A 335 16.01 -13.50 -33.31
CA ALA A 335 15.62 -13.09 -34.66
C ALA A 335 15.57 -11.55 -34.85
N GLU A 336 15.36 -10.74 -33.80
CA GLU A 336 15.25 -9.26 -33.94
C GLU A 336 16.60 -8.53 -33.90
N ARG A 337 17.70 -9.21 -33.60
CA ARG A 337 19.04 -8.58 -33.54
C ARG A 337 19.53 -8.11 -34.91
N ALA A 338 18.99 -8.68 -35.99
CA ALA A 338 19.47 -8.46 -37.38
C ALA A 338 18.86 -7.21 -38.07
N GLY A 339 17.86 -6.54 -37.50
CA GLY A 339 17.11 -5.49 -38.20
C GLY A 339 17.09 -4.10 -37.57
N ARG A 340 18.07 -3.70 -36.75
CA ARG A 340 18.07 -2.37 -36.10
C ARG A 340 18.49 -1.27 -37.07
N THR A 341 17.51 -0.47 -37.50
CA THR A 341 17.66 0.67 -38.42
C THR A 341 17.71 2.07 -37.74
N LEU A 342 17.81 2.14 -36.40
CA LEU A 342 18.07 3.43 -35.74
C LEU A 342 19.56 3.71 -35.70
N PRO A 343 19.97 4.99 -35.82
CA PRO A 343 21.36 5.35 -35.63
C PRO A 343 21.88 4.78 -34.32
N GLY A 344 23.00 4.09 -34.34
CA GLY A 344 23.56 3.36 -33.20
C GLY A 344 23.85 4.19 -31.94
N TRP A 345 23.73 5.52 -32.04
CA TRP A 345 23.92 6.45 -30.94
C TRP A 345 22.64 6.73 -30.13
N PHE A 346 21.42 6.51 -30.67
CA PHE A 346 20.18 6.75 -29.93
C PHE A 346 19.56 5.43 -29.44
N ASN A 347 19.75 5.16 -28.15
CA ASN A 347 19.12 4.04 -27.45
C ASN A 347 18.08 4.56 -26.45
N ALA A 348 16.81 4.64 -26.88
CA ALA A 348 15.71 5.16 -26.06
C ALA A 348 15.59 4.47 -24.69
N ARG A 349 15.87 3.15 -24.62
CA ARG A 349 15.90 2.39 -23.38
C ARG A 349 17.01 2.89 -22.43
N ALA A 350 18.22 3.08 -22.93
CA ALA A 350 19.34 3.55 -22.11
C ALA A 350 19.07 4.97 -21.61
N VAL A 351 18.52 5.86 -22.46
CA VAL A 351 18.14 7.21 -22.08
C VAL A 351 17.04 7.18 -21.00
N ALA A 352 16.00 6.35 -21.16
CA ALA A 352 14.96 6.20 -20.15
C ALA A 352 15.53 5.74 -18.79
N ILE A 353 16.40 4.73 -18.78
CA ILE A 353 17.06 4.24 -17.55
C ILE A 353 17.94 5.33 -16.92
N SER A 354 18.64 6.13 -17.73
CA SER A 354 19.48 7.24 -17.23
C SER A 354 18.63 8.33 -16.57
N ILE A 355 17.51 8.72 -17.20
CA ILE A 355 16.59 9.71 -16.62
C ILE A 355 15.94 9.13 -15.35
N LEU A 356 15.50 7.87 -15.35
CA LEU A 356 14.99 7.20 -14.15
C LEU A 356 16.05 7.20 -13.04
N SER A 357 17.33 6.89 -13.37
CA SER A 357 18.41 6.95 -12.37
C SER A 357 18.57 8.34 -11.78
N LEU A 358 18.46 9.38 -12.59
CA LEU A 358 18.52 10.77 -12.12
C LEU A 358 17.36 11.07 -11.14
N PHE A 359 16.13 10.70 -11.47
CA PHE A 359 14.99 10.86 -10.56
C PHE A 359 15.19 10.11 -9.25
N LEU A 360 15.72 8.88 -9.30
CA LEU A 360 16.02 8.09 -8.11
C LEU A 360 17.10 8.75 -7.24
N VAL A 361 18.16 9.32 -7.84
CA VAL A 361 19.19 10.06 -7.09
C VAL A 361 18.60 11.30 -6.42
N LEU A 362 17.80 12.07 -7.16
CA LEU A 362 17.14 13.26 -6.61
C LEU A 362 16.14 12.90 -5.51
N GLY A 363 15.53 11.71 -5.57
CA GLY A 363 14.61 11.19 -4.57
C GLY A 363 15.25 10.79 -3.25
N LEU A 364 16.55 10.46 -3.21
CA LEU A 364 17.24 9.98 -1.99
C LEU A 364 17.11 10.94 -0.79
N GLN A 365 17.02 12.24 -1.05
CA GLN A 365 16.80 13.22 0.01
C GLN A 365 15.44 13.05 0.68
N ASN A 366 14.39 12.76 -0.11
CA ASN A 366 13.05 12.50 0.41
C ASN A 366 13.03 11.20 1.24
N ASP A 367 13.75 10.17 0.79
CA ASP A 367 13.84 8.88 1.48
C ASP A 367 14.47 9.05 2.86
N PHE A 368 15.57 9.78 2.93
CA PHE A 368 16.22 10.11 4.20
C PHE A 368 15.30 10.91 5.12
N PHE A 369 14.60 11.90 4.58
CA PHE A 369 13.67 12.73 5.34
C PHE A 369 12.49 11.90 5.91
N VAL A 370 11.93 10.97 5.12
CA VAL A 370 10.85 10.09 5.59
C VAL A 370 11.32 9.22 6.76
N TYR A 371 12.50 8.60 6.66
CA TYR A 371 13.06 7.81 7.77
C TYR A 371 13.36 8.65 9.01
N GLN A 372 13.80 9.89 8.84
CA GLN A 372 13.98 10.81 9.94
C GLN A 372 12.66 11.14 10.62
N GLN A 373 11.61 11.39 9.84
CA GLN A 373 10.26 11.60 10.38
C GLN A 373 9.75 10.37 11.12
N GLU A 374 9.87 9.18 10.54
CA GLU A 374 9.45 7.90 11.13
C GLU A 374 10.14 7.64 12.48
N TYR A 375 11.39 8.05 12.62
CA TYR A 375 12.14 7.92 13.86
C TYR A 375 11.69 8.89 14.96
N PHE A 376 11.40 10.15 14.60
CA PHE A 376 11.12 11.18 15.60
C PHE A 376 9.64 11.37 15.89
N LEU A 377 8.77 10.98 14.98
CA LEU A 377 7.33 11.26 15.05
C LEU A 377 6.54 9.97 14.81
N PRO A 378 5.48 9.72 15.58
CA PRO A 378 4.63 8.57 15.34
C PRO A 378 3.90 8.70 14.00
N PHE A 379 3.81 7.60 13.25
CA PHE A 379 2.99 7.54 12.03
C PHE A 379 1.50 7.55 12.36
N SER A 380 1.12 6.85 13.43
CA SER A 380 -0.23 6.81 13.99
C SER A 380 -0.19 6.98 15.51
N GLY A 381 -1.10 7.75 16.07
CA GLY A 381 -1.27 7.86 17.52
C GLY A 381 -1.92 6.63 18.18
N ALA A 382 -2.19 5.56 17.42
CA ALA A 382 -2.95 4.41 17.90
C ALA A 382 -2.23 3.62 18.98
N LYS A 383 -0.95 3.36 18.83
CA LYS A 383 -0.12 2.60 19.79
C LYS A 383 0.01 3.36 21.11
N ASP A 384 0.28 4.66 21.05
CA ASP A 384 0.39 5.52 22.22
C ASP A 384 -0.93 5.61 22.98
N MET A 385 -2.05 5.81 22.26
CA MET A 385 -3.37 5.83 22.86
C MET A 385 -3.73 4.48 23.50
N ALA A 386 -3.41 3.38 22.83
CA ALA A 386 -3.61 2.05 23.39
C ALA A 386 -2.77 1.82 24.65
N HIS A 387 -1.55 2.35 24.68
CA HIS A 387 -0.70 2.32 25.88
C HIS A 387 -1.30 3.12 27.04
N ALA A 388 -1.81 4.32 26.77
CA ALA A 388 -2.51 5.15 27.78
C ALA A 388 -3.73 4.43 28.37
N ILE A 389 -4.55 3.78 27.53
CA ILE A 389 -5.71 3.00 28.01
C ILE A 389 -5.26 1.80 28.89
N ARG A 390 -4.18 1.10 28.50
CA ARG A 390 -3.62 0.03 29.33
C ARG A 390 -3.05 0.53 30.66
N GLN A 391 -2.45 1.71 30.67
CA GLN A 391 -1.95 2.32 31.89
C GLN A 391 -3.11 2.66 32.85
N LEU A 392 -4.19 3.23 32.34
CA LEU A 392 -5.41 3.46 33.12
C LEU A 392 -5.98 2.15 33.69
N GLU A 393 -6.00 1.08 32.91
CA GLU A 393 -6.41 -0.24 33.41
C GLU A 393 -5.51 -0.71 34.53
N LYS A 394 -4.19 -0.64 34.34
CA LYS A 394 -3.20 -1.08 35.33
C LYS A 394 -3.26 -0.31 36.64
N GLU A 395 -3.49 1.01 36.59
CA GLU A 395 -3.48 1.90 37.74
C GLU A 395 -4.85 1.94 38.45
N HIS A 396 -5.92 1.79 37.70
CA HIS A 396 -7.28 2.04 38.20
C HIS A 396 -8.26 0.90 38.05
N ASN A 397 -7.88 -0.22 37.41
CA ASN A 397 -8.74 -1.38 37.10
C ASN A 397 -10.05 -0.94 36.42
N ILE A 398 -9.94 -0.08 35.39
CA ILE A 398 -11.11 0.60 34.79
C ILE A 398 -12.13 -0.40 34.22
N PHE A 399 -11.67 -1.47 33.59
CA PHE A 399 -12.57 -2.46 32.98
C PHE A 399 -13.27 -3.34 34.04
N GLU A 400 -12.58 -3.72 35.12
CA GLU A 400 -13.21 -4.40 36.26
C GLU A 400 -14.24 -3.52 36.98
N LYS A 401 -14.00 -2.21 37.02
CA LYS A 401 -14.95 -1.22 37.55
C LYS A 401 -16.11 -0.91 36.59
N GLY A 402 -16.14 -1.57 35.42
CA GLY A 402 -17.22 -1.44 34.45
C GLY A 402 -17.13 -0.21 33.55
N TYR A 403 -15.94 0.35 33.34
CA TYR A 403 -15.74 1.41 32.34
C TYR A 403 -15.86 0.86 30.93
N VAL A 404 -16.43 1.65 30.06
CA VAL A 404 -16.63 1.35 28.65
C VAL A 404 -15.90 2.36 27.79
N VAL A 405 -15.12 1.89 26.82
CA VAL A 405 -14.51 2.76 25.80
C VAL A 405 -15.49 2.87 24.63
N VAL A 406 -15.90 4.09 24.34
CA VAL A 406 -16.80 4.42 23.23
C VAL A 406 -15.98 4.93 22.07
N ALA A 407 -16.09 4.25 20.94
CA ALA A 407 -15.40 4.63 19.71
C ALA A 407 -16.36 4.50 18.53
N SER A 408 -16.57 5.60 17.81
CA SER A 408 -17.55 5.66 16.73
C SER A 408 -16.95 5.56 15.35
N HIS A 409 -15.62 5.59 15.23
CA HIS A 409 -14.99 5.84 13.95
C HIS A 409 -14.15 4.64 13.45
N LYS A 410 -14.08 4.56 12.12
CA LYS A 410 -13.29 3.55 11.39
C LYS A 410 -11.82 3.49 11.86
N LYS A 411 -11.22 4.60 12.22
CA LYS A 411 -9.82 4.65 12.61
C LYS A 411 -9.53 4.03 13.98
N SER A 412 -10.52 3.91 14.85
CA SER A 412 -10.36 3.21 16.14
C SER A 412 -9.93 1.74 15.97
N VAL A 413 -10.12 1.15 14.79
CA VAL A 413 -9.59 -0.17 14.45
C VAL A 413 -8.07 -0.26 14.61
N ALA A 414 -7.35 0.86 14.45
CA ALA A 414 -5.91 0.92 14.64
C ALA A 414 -5.45 0.59 16.08
N LEU A 415 -6.30 0.87 17.09
CA LEU A 415 -5.99 0.57 18.49
C LEU A 415 -6.26 -0.89 18.87
N MET A 416 -7.23 -1.53 18.19
CA MET A 416 -7.74 -2.84 18.59
C MET A 416 -6.69 -3.97 18.58
N PRO A 417 -5.70 -4.02 17.66
CA PRO A 417 -4.64 -5.01 17.74
C PRO A 417 -3.77 -4.89 19.00
N TYR A 418 -3.65 -3.68 19.53
CA TYR A 418 -2.87 -3.39 20.74
C TYR A 418 -3.66 -3.62 22.03
N LEU A 419 -4.99 -3.75 21.96
CA LEU A 419 -5.88 -3.91 23.11
C LEU A 419 -6.70 -5.21 23.01
N PRO A 420 -6.03 -6.39 22.97
CA PRO A 420 -6.75 -7.66 22.90
C PRO A 420 -7.64 -7.81 24.14
N GLY A 421 -8.91 -8.17 23.91
CA GLY A 421 -9.90 -8.36 24.97
C GLY A 421 -10.69 -7.11 25.38
N VAL A 422 -10.25 -5.91 24.96
CA VAL A 422 -11.04 -4.67 25.19
C VAL A 422 -12.15 -4.60 24.16
N LYS A 423 -13.39 -4.43 24.65
CA LYS A 423 -14.56 -4.24 23.79
C LYS A 423 -14.88 -2.76 23.68
N PHE A 424 -14.91 -2.28 22.44
CA PHE A 424 -15.29 -0.90 22.13
C PHE A 424 -16.77 -0.84 21.83
N TRP A 425 -17.50 0.02 22.54
CA TRP A 425 -18.90 0.26 22.23
C TRP A 425 -19.04 1.22 21.06
N ASN A 426 -19.80 0.82 20.06
CA ASN A 426 -20.04 1.62 18.86
C ASN A 426 -21.43 2.27 18.91
N PRO A 427 -21.54 3.59 19.06
CA PRO A 427 -22.81 4.30 19.12
C PRO A 427 -23.62 4.25 17.82
N CYS A 428 -23.03 3.87 16.72
CA CYS A 428 -23.73 3.73 15.44
C CYS A 428 -24.54 2.45 15.38
N GLU A 429 -23.98 1.37 15.89
CA GLU A 429 -24.63 0.06 15.93
C GLU A 429 -25.42 -0.16 17.23
N GLY A 430 -25.10 0.61 18.28
CA GLY A 430 -25.68 0.42 19.60
C GLY A 430 -25.21 -0.88 20.27
N ASP A 431 -24.04 -1.39 19.87
CA ASP A 431 -23.47 -2.65 20.36
C ASP A 431 -21.94 -2.56 20.42
N TYR A 432 -21.32 -3.57 20.99
CA TYR A 432 -19.85 -3.74 21.02
C TYR A 432 -19.35 -4.30 19.69
N ALA A 433 -18.80 -3.41 18.87
CA ALA A 433 -18.22 -3.81 17.59
C ALA A 433 -16.81 -4.35 17.79
N PRO A 434 -16.48 -5.56 17.34
CA PRO A 434 -15.15 -6.13 17.48
C PRO A 434 -14.08 -5.37 16.66
N TYR A 435 -14.35 -5.06 15.40
CA TYR A 435 -13.36 -4.37 14.53
C TYR A 435 -14.02 -3.73 13.31
N TYR A 436 -15.21 -4.17 12.94
CA TYR A 436 -15.80 -3.86 11.65
C TYR A 436 -17.25 -3.40 11.79
N VAL A 437 -17.53 -2.28 11.17
CA VAL A 437 -18.87 -1.70 11.12
C VAL A 437 -19.51 -2.11 9.80
N ASN A 438 -20.72 -2.66 9.87
CA ASN A 438 -21.51 -2.99 8.69
C ASN A 438 -21.65 -1.72 7.80
N THR A 439 -21.57 -1.88 6.49
CA THR A 439 -21.56 -0.78 5.53
C THR A 439 -22.73 0.17 5.61
N LYS A 440 -23.92 -0.33 5.91
CA LYS A 440 -25.11 0.54 6.12
C LYS A 440 -24.91 1.44 7.32
N THR A 441 -24.22 0.95 8.34
CA THR A 441 -23.92 1.66 9.56
C THR A 441 -22.74 2.61 9.40
N LEU A 442 -21.76 2.30 8.55
CA LEU A 442 -20.62 3.18 8.27
C LEU A 442 -21.07 4.49 7.62
N ALA A 443 -22.00 4.46 6.68
CA ALA A 443 -22.56 5.67 6.09
C ALA A 443 -23.31 6.51 7.15
N ALA A 444 -24.10 5.85 8.00
CA ALA A 444 -24.80 6.51 9.10
C ALA A 444 -23.84 7.03 10.19
N CYS A 445 -22.67 6.36 10.37
CA CYS A 445 -21.64 6.79 11.31
C CYS A 445 -20.83 7.99 10.81
N ALA A 446 -20.56 8.07 9.52
CA ALA A 446 -19.81 9.17 8.92
C ALA A 446 -20.52 10.52 9.08
N GLU A 447 -21.84 10.48 9.16
CA GLU A 447 -22.68 11.66 9.37
C GLU A 447 -22.84 12.07 10.84
N LEU A 448 -22.42 11.22 11.79
CA LEU A 448 -22.56 11.54 13.22
C LEU A 448 -21.59 12.64 13.64
N SER A 449 -22.13 13.70 14.20
CA SER A 449 -21.33 14.66 14.94
C SER A 449 -20.81 14.05 16.25
N LEU A 450 -19.74 14.63 16.82
CA LEU A 450 -19.24 14.19 18.13
C LEU A 450 -20.35 14.33 19.22
N TYR A 451 -21.22 15.30 19.06
CA TYR A 451 -22.36 15.51 19.94
C TYR A 451 -23.40 14.38 19.83
N ASP A 452 -23.69 13.91 18.60
CA ASP A 452 -24.59 12.76 18.39
C ASP A 452 -24.04 11.49 19.02
N VAL A 453 -22.74 11.29 18.96
CA VAL A 453 -22.05 10.16 19.64
C VAL A 453 -22.31 10.22 21.14
N ILE A 454 -22.12 11.38 21.75
CA ILE A 454 -22.38 11.59 23.18
C ILE A 454 -23.86 11.35 23.51
N LEU A 455 -24.79 11.90 22.74
CA LEU A 455 -26.22 11.73 22.94
C LEU A 455 -26.68 10.28 22.84
N ARG A 456 -26.21 9.54 21.83
CA ARG A 456 -26.53 8.11 21.66
C ARG A 456 -25.96 7.28 22.79
N THR A 457 -24.74 7.55 23.22
CA THR A 457 -24.11 6.89 24.36
C THR A 457 -24.91 7.14 25.64
N ARG A 458 -25.33 8.39 25.87
CA ARG A 458 -26.16 8.75 27.04
C ARG A 458 -27.51 8.07 27.01
N ARG A 459 -28.16 7.98 25.86
CA ARG A 459 -29.44 7.25 25.73
C ARG A 459 -29.28 5.75 26.07
N HIS A 460 -28.12 5.15 25.76
CA HIS A 460 -27.88 3.74 26.02
C HIS A 460 -27.48 3.47 27.48
N PHE A 461 -26.51 4.22 28.02
CA PHE A 461 -25.96 3.96 29.35
C PHE A 461 -26.65 4.76 30.47
N GLY A 462 -27.37 5.83 30.16
CA GLY A 462 -27.93 6.74 31.12
C GLY A 462 -26.88 7.62 31.79
N ASP A 463 -26.04 7.04 32.63
CA ASP A 463 -24.92 7.68 33.30
C ASP A 463 -23.62 7.50 32.50
N LEU A 464 -22.89 8.62 32.33
CA LEU A 464 -21.62 8.64 31.57
C LEU A 464 -20.39 8.60 32.49
N SER A 465 -20.54 8.50 33.80
CA SER A 465 -19.43 8.53 34.78
C SER A 465 -18.42 7.39 34.61
N LYS A 466 -18.81 6.30 33.92
CA LYS A 466 -17.95 5.15 33.59
C LYS A 466 -17.72 4.99 32.08
N VAL A 467 -17.82 6.09 31.34
CA VAL A 467 -17.58 6.10 29.91
C VAL A 467 -16.28 6.83 29.59
N LEU A 468 -15.46 6.24 28.71
CA LEU A 468 -14.31 6.88 28.11
C LEU A 468 -14.61 7.09 26.62
N PHE A 469 -14.68 8.32 26.18
CA PHE A 469 -14.89 8.66 24.78
C PHE A 469 -13.56 8.73 24.04
N LEU A 470 -13.42 7.96 23.00
CA LEU A 470 -12.29 7.98 22.07
C LEU A 470 -12.70 8.70 20.79
N PHE A 471 -12.14 9.86 20.54
CA PHE A 471 -12.40 10.67 19.36
C PHE A 471 -11.12 10.90 18.54
N GLU A 472 -11.29 11.14 17.24
CA GLU A 472 -10.19 11.48 16.32
C GLU A 472 -10.00 12.99 16.15
N ARG A 473 -10.86 13.77 16.74
CA ARG A 473 -10.81 15.23 16.76
C ARG A 473 -11.01 15.72 18.17
N PRO A 474 -10.42 16.86 18.52
CA PRO A 474 -10.69 17.46 19.80
C PRO A 474 -12.19 17.77 19.93
N LEU A 475 -12.74 17.52 21.11
CA LEU A 475 -14.13 17.81 21.39
C LEU A 475 -14.31 19.34 21.40
N PRO A 476 -15.21 19.90 20.57
CA PRO A 476 -15.40 21.35 20.48
C PRO A 476 -16.14 21.93 21.69
N ILE A 477 -16.79 21.07 22.48
CA ILE A 477 -17.57 21.43 23.67
C ILE A 477 -16.99 20.69 24.85
N GLU A 478 -16.37 21.40 25.77
CA GLU A 478 -15.78 20.82 26.98
C GLU A 478 -16.79 20.53 28.07
N LYS A 479 -18.01 21.04 27.95
CA LYS A 479 -19.09 20.85 28.93
C LYS A 479 -20.48 20.93 28.30
N ASP A 480 -21.38 20.12 28.78
CA ASP A 480 -22.82 20.22 28.53
C ASP A 480 -23.60 20.57 29.84
N GLU A 481 -24.92 20.43 29.87
CA GLU A 481 -25.73 20.72 31.06
C GLU A 481 -25.36 19.84 32.27
N ASN A 482 -24.96 18.58 32.04
CA ASN A 482 -24.81 17.60 33.12
C ASN A 482 -23.35 17.16 33.34
N TYR A 483 -22.49 17.31 32.34
CA TYR A 483 -21.12 16.80 32.37
C TYR A 483 -20.10 17.85 31.93
N GLU A 484 -18.93 17.74 32.51
CA GLU A 484 -17.69 18.36 32.03
C GLU A 484 -16.81 17.26 31.48
N TYR A 485 -16.36 17.43 30.23
CA TYR A 485 -15.56 16.42 29.50
C TYR A 485 -14.08 16.71 29.69
N GLN A 486 -13.48 16.03 30.64
CA GLN A 486 -12.06 16.16 30.90
C GLN A 486 -11.27 15.37 29.87
N LYS A 487 -10.35 16.04 29.20
CA LYS A 487 -9.38 15.36 28.32
C LYS A 487 -8.37 14.60 29.19
N VAL A 488 -8.39 13.28 29.11
CA VAL A 488 -7.50 12.38 29.87
C VAL A 488 -6.17 12.23 29.15
N TYR A 489 -6.21 12.04 27.83
CA TYR A 489 -5.02 11.82 27.01
C TYR A 489 -5.23 12.29 25.57
N ALA A 490 -4.13 12.64 24.89
CA ALA A 490 -4.13 12.89 23.46
C ALA A 490 -2.87 12.28 22.85
N ALA A 491 -3.05 11.45 21.84
CA ALA A 491 -1.96 10.88 21.04
C ALA A 491 -2.05 11.45 19.63
N GLY A 492 -0.97 12.04 19.14
CA GLY A 492 -0.92 12.68 17.83
C GLY A 492 -0.03 11.94 16.86
N ALA A 493 -0.45 11.86 15.61
CA ALA A 493 0.42 11.50 14.52
C ALA A 493 1.14 12.75 14.01
N GLY A 494 2.43 12.64 13.77
CA GLY A 494 3.26 13.78 13.36
C GLY A 494 3.91 13.62 12.00
N VAL A 495 3.77 12.45 11.37
CA VAL A 495 4.49 12.14 10.15
C VAL A 495 3.71 12.59 8.92
N PHE A 496 4.43 13.26 8.04
CA PHE A 496 4.17 13.44 6.62
C PHE A 496 2.74 13.29 6.15
N GLY A 497 2.05 14.36 5.88
CA GLY A 497 1.02 14.55 4.84
C GLY A 497 0.01 13.48 4.51
N TYR A 498 0.25 12.27 4.96
CA TYR A 498 -0.44 11.09 4.54
C TYR A 498 -1.77 10.89 5.25
N MET A 499 -1.73 10.74 6.55
CA MET A 499 -2.93 10.46 7.33
C MET A 499 -2.68 10.84 8.79
N TYR A 500 -3.26 11.90 9.21
CA TYR A 500 -3.24 12.26 10.62
C TYR A 500 -4.19 11.33 11.38
N GLU A 501 -3.67 10.32 12.03
CA GLU A 501 -4.40 9.55 13.02
C GLU A 501 -4.08 10.06 14.41
N THR A 502 -4.82 11.08 14.83
CA THR A 502 -4.78 11.62 16.17
C THR A 502 -5.95 11.07 16.96
N PHE A 503 -5.72 10.80 18.24
CA PHE A 503 -6.75 10.29 19.12
C PHE A 503 -6.80 11.11 20.40
N TYR A 504 -8.01 11.35 20.87
CA TYR A 504 -8.31 12.10 22.09
C TYR A 504 -9.19 11.24 22.99
N LEU A 505 -8.74 11.00 24.22
CA LEU A 505 -9.51 10.27 25.23
C LEU A 505 -10.11 11.27 26.20
N TYR A 506 -11.43 11.21 26.37
CA TYR A 506 -12.17 12.07 27.27
C TYR A 506 -12.94 11.24 28.31
N HIS A 507 -12.98 11.75 29.54
CA HIS A 507 -13.78 11.22 30.62
C HIS A 507 -14.83 12.26 31.05
N PRO A 508 -16.16 11.95 30.96
CA PRO A 508 -17.22 12.80 31.46
C PRO A 508 -17.23 12.79 32.97
N GLN A 509 -17.16 13.97 33.59
CA GLN A 509 -17.35 14.17 35.01
C GLN A 509 -18.69 14.85 35.24
N ALA A 510 -19.55 14.24 36.06
CA ALA A 510 -20.83 14.84 36.44
C ALA A 510 -20.56 16.19 37.11
N LYS A 511 -21.23 17.23 36.66
CA LYS A 511 -21.17 18.52 37.34
C LYS A 511 -21.73 18.37 38.74
N SER A 512 -20.88 18.57 39.73
CA SER A 512 -21.34 18.56 41.10
C SER A 512 -22.25 19.81 41.34
N LEU A 513 -23.41 19.56 41.84
CA LEU A 513 -24.19 20.58 42.51
C LEU A 513 -23.40 21.01 43.79
N GLY A 514 -22.32 21.77 43.60
CA GLY A 514 -21.69 22.53 44.66
C GLY A 514 -20.59 21.90 45.54
N TYR A 515 -19.99 20.73 45.19
CA TYR A 515 -18.83 20.19 45.92
C TYR A 515 -17.68 19.76 45.00
N PRO A 516 -16.42 20.15 45.26
CA PRO A 516 -15.29 19.73 44.47
C PRO A 516 -15.00 18.25 44.74
N ARG A 517 -15.11 17.38 43.72
CA ARG A 517 -14.68 15.98 43.78
C ARG A 517 -13.24 15.85 43.30
N ARG A 518 -12.48 15.03 44.01
CA ARG A 518 -11.09 14.70 43.70
C ARG A 518 -10.99 14.01 42.34
N VAL A 519 -10.02 14.46 41.55
CA VAL A 519 -9.59 13.94 40.26
C VAL A 519 -9.11 12.52 40.41
N LEU A 520 -9.48 11.65 39.49
CA LEU A 520 -8.89 10.31 39.27
C LEU A 520 -7.43 10.43 38.89
#